data_70abc29ea416dcf8bb79a196f4d7ba95
#
_entry.id   70abc29ea416dcf8bb79a196f4d7ba95
#
_cell.length_a   1.000
_cell.length_b   1.000
_cell.length_c   1.000
_cell.angle_alpha   90.00
_cell.angle_beta   90.00
_cell.angle_gamma   90.00
#
_symmetry.space_group_name_H-M   'P 1'
#
loop_
_entity.id
_entity.type
_entity.pdbx_description
1 polymer ?
#
loop_
_entity_poly.entity_id
_entity_poly.type
_entity_poly.pdbx_seq_one_letter_code
_entity_poly.pdbx_strand_id
1 'polypeptide(L)'
;IPVCYNGDLFSVSNAERFLVEYPDADDLMFGRGMLIDPALVMRLRAKSADPAKKNAAKKLRLENKSTVWEDAAKRVSDIRDFYGRLVEDYAAVLSGERDVLFKMKELWSWQGQLFEGSEKYLKKIRKAQKLTEYKSAVAALFADCPIKDA
;
A
#
# COMPACT_ATOMS: atom_id res chain seq x y z
N ILE A 1 -25.54 -10.31 -13.98
CA ILE A 1 -24.73 -9.09 -14.23
C ILE A 1 -23.56 -9.18 -13.28
N PRO A 2 -22.30 -9.06 -13.75
CA PRO A 2 -21.13 -9.04 -12.87
C PRO A 2 -21.19 -7.90 -11.86
N VAL A 3 -20.84 -8.19 -10.61
CA VAL A 3 -20.87 -7.23 -9.49
C VAL A 3 -19.45 -6.99 -9.01
N CYS A 4 -19.00 -5.72 -9.06
CA CYS A 4 -17.73 -5.28 -8.51
C CYS A 4 -17.96 -4.52 -7.21
N TYR A 5 -17.39 -5.01 -6.11
CA TYR A 5 -17.45 -4.31 -4.83
C TYR A 5 -16.36 -3.24 -4.73
N ASN A 6 -16.77 -2.01 -4.44
CA ASN A 6 -15.88 -0.88 -4.18
C ASN A 6 -16.18 -0.31 -2.78
N GLY A 7 -15.52 -0.83 -1.78
CA GLY A 7 -15.66 -0.42 -0.38
C GLY A 7 -14.31 -0.27 0.33
N ASP A 8 -14.35 -0.17 1.66
CA ASP A 8 -13.19 0.08 2.50
C ASP A 8 -12.37 -1.21 2.74
N LEU A 9 -11.73 -1.70 1.68
CA LEU A 9 -10.80 -2.83 1.74
C LEU A 9 -9.37 -2.31 1.97
N PHE A 10 -8.95 -2.25 3.23
CA PHE A 10 -7.66 -1.68 3.64
C PHE A 10 -6.59 -2.73 3.92
N SER A 11 -6.98 -4.00 4.10
CA SER A 11 -6.09 -5.10 4.40
C SER A 11 -6.48 -6.38 3.68
N VAL A 12 -5.56 -7.33 3.62
CA VAL A 12 -5.84 -8.67 3.10
C VAL A 12 -6.96 -9.34 3.91
N SER A 13 -6.92 -9.20 5.23
CA SER A 13 -7.94 -9.76 6.13
C SER A 13 -9.34 -9.18 5.88
N ASN A 14 -9.44 -7.87 5.57
CA ASN A 14 -10.72 -7.26 5.20
C ASN A 14 -11.25 -7.86 3.90
N ALA A 15 -10.39 -8.02 2.89
CA ALA A 15 -10.78 -8.61 1.61
C ALA A 15 -11.18 -10.09 1.74
N GLU A 16 -10.42 -10.88 2.50
CA GLU A 16 -10.74 -12.29 2.77
C GLU A 16 -12.10 -12.42 3.49
N ARG A 17 -12.35 -11.63 4.53
CA ARG A 17 -13.63 -11.62 5.26
C ARG A 17 -14.79 -11.24 4.35
N PHE A 18 -14.62 -10.20 3.53
CA PHE A 18 -15.63 -9.80 2.55
C PHE A 18 -15.96 -10.93 1.57
N LEU A 19 -14.97 -11.62 1.02
CA LEU A 19 -15.18 -12.73 0.08
C LEU A 19 -15.87 -13.95 0.72
N VAL A 20 -15.73 -14.13 2.04
CA VAL A 20 -16.46 -15.17 2.79
C VAL A 20 -17.92 -14.76 2.99
N GLU A 21 -18.16 -13.50 3.35
CA GLU A 21 -19.50 -12.97 3.63
C GLU A 21 -20.33 -12.79 2.34
N TYR A 22 -19.66 -12.37 1.24
CA TYR A 22 -20.29 -12.10 -0.06
C TYR A 22 -19.66 -12.95 -1.17
N PRO A 23 -19.94 -14.27 -1.18
CA PRO A 23 -19.33 -15.19 -2.15
C PRO A 23 -19.75 -14.94 -3.60
N ASP A 24 -20.79 -14.16 -3.85
CA ASP A 24 -21.32 -13.85 -5.20
C ASP A 24 -20.74 -12.55 -5.80
N ALA A 25 -19.88 -11.83 -5.09
CA ALA A 25 -19.15 -10.71 -5.67
C ALA A 25 -18.14 -11.22 -6.71
N ASP A 26 -18.19 -10.69 -7.95
CA ASP A 26 -17.32 -11.14 -9.04
C ASP A 26 -15.93 -10.50 -8.94
N ASP A 27 -15.87 -9.22 -8.60
CA ASP A 27 -14.63 -8.43 -8.57
C ASP A 27 -14.53 -7.57 -7.31
N LEU A 28 -13.29 -7.20 -6.97
CA LEU A 28 -12.97 -6.24 -5.90
C LEU A 28 -12.20 -5.05 -6.48
N MET A 29 -12.63 -3.84 -6.16
CA MET A 29 -11.92 -2.61 -6.48
C MET A 29 -11.21 -2.07 -5.23
N PHE A 30 -9.91 -1.83 -5.33
CA PHE A 30 -9.09 -1.28 -4.26
C PHE A 30 -8.73 0.17 -4.58
N GLY A 31 -9.25 1.12 -3.80
CA GLY A 31 -8.88 2.53 -3.86
C GLY A 31 -7.87 2.87 -2.78
N ARG A 32 -8.35 3.39 -1.65
CA ARG A 32 -7.53 3.85 -0.50
C ARG A 32 -6.63 2.77 0.08
N GLY A 33 -7.05 1.50 0.03
CA GLY A 33 -6.21 0.38 0.45
C GLY A 33 -4.87 0.31 -0.29
N MET A 34 -4.85 0.59 -1.59
CA MET A 34 -3.62 0.65 -2.39
C MET A 34 -2.75 1.88 -2.08
N LEU A 35 -3.35 2.97 -1.58
CA LEU A 35 -2.58 4.12 -1.09
C LEU A 35 -1.91 3.82 0.26
N ILE A 36 -2.53 2.99 1.09
CA ILE A 36 -1.98 2.53 2.37
C ILE A 36 -0.88 1.49 2.12
N ASP A 37 -1.21 0.41 1.42
CA ASP A 37 -0.29 -0.69 1.09
C ASP A 37 -0.27 -0.93 -0.43
N PRO A 38 0.74 -0.43 -1.15
CA PRO A 38 0.90 -0.69 -2.59
C PRO A 38 1.02 -2.18 -2.94
N ALA A 39 1.39 -3.02 -1.97
CA ALA A 39 1.52 -4.47 -2.13
C ALA A 39 0.23 -5.25 -1.81
N LEU A 40 -0.85 -4.58 -1.39
CA LEU A 40 -2.08 -5.20 -0.89
C LEU A 40 -2.64 -6.28 -1.84
N VAL A 41 -2.80 -5.94 -3.12
CA VAL A 41 -3.35 -6.89 -4.12
C VAL A 41 -2.41 -8.07 -4.36
N MET A 42 -1.09 -7.84 -4.38
CA MET A 42 -0.11 -8.92 -4.54
C MET A 42 -0.13 -9.87 -3.34
N ARG A 43 -0.25 -9.34 -2.13
CA ARG A 43 -0.38 -10.12 -0.89
C ARG A 43 -1.67 -10.95 -0.86
N LEU A 44 -2.80 -10.34 -1.27
CA LEU A 44 -4.08 -11.05 -1.39
C LEU A 44 -3.97 -12.20 -2.39
N ARG A 45 -3.32 -11.96 -3.54
CA ARG A 45 -3.05 -12.98 -4.55
C ARG A 45 -2.23 -14.14 -4.00
N ALA A 46 -1.15 -13.84 -3.31
CA ALA A 46 -0.28 -14.85 -2.72
C ALA A 46 -1.04 -15.76 -1.73
N LYS A 47 -1.84 -15.19 -0.84
CA LYS A 47 -2.69 -15.96 0.10
C LYS A 47 -3.77 -16.78 -0.63
N SER A 48 -4.35 -16.26 -1.70
CA SER A 48 -5.38 -16.96 -2.48
C SER A 48 -4.82 -18.11 -3.31
N ALA A 49 -3.51 -18.15 -3.55
CA ALA A 49 -2.81 -19.25 -4.24
C ALA A 49 -2.62 -20.50 -3.36
N ASP A 50 -2.91 -20.43 -2.05
CA ASP A 50 -2.87 -21.57 -1.14
C ASP A 50 -3.88 -22.63 -1.58
N PRO A 51 -3.44 -23.89 -1.88
CA PRO A 51 -4.31 -24.98 -2.32
C PRO A 51 -5.43 -25.31 -1.35
N ALA A 52 -5.27 -25.00 -0.06
CA ALA A 52 -6.29 -25.22 0.97
C ALA A 52 -7.47 -24.23 0.85
N LYS A 53 -7.30 -23.12 0.10
CA LYS A 53 -8.28 -22.04 -0.05
C LYS A 53 -8.80 -21.87 -1.48
N LYS A 54 -8.83 -22.94 -2.28
CA LYS A 54 -9.15 -22.94 -3.72
C LYS A 54 -10.44 -22.22 -4.13
N ASN A 55 -11.43 -22.10 -3.24
CA ASN A 55 -12.71 -21.46 -3.56
C ASN A 55 -12.61 -19.93 -3.69
N ALA A 56 -11.71 -19.28 -2.95
CA ALA A 56 -11.44 -17.85 -3.11
C ALA A 56 -10.54 -17.54 -4.32
N ALA A 57 -9.55 -18.41 -4.59
CA ALA A 57 -8.63 -18.26 -5.72
C ALA A 57 -9.30 -18.39 -7.09
N LYS A 58 -10.37 -19.20 -7.21
CA LYS A 58 -11.10 -19.40 -8.48
C LYS A 58 -11.85 -18.14 -8.92
N LYS A 59 -12.25 -17.29 -7.99
CA LYS A 59 -12.95 -16.02 -8.27
C LYS A 59 -12.01 -14.86 -8.63
N LEU A 60 -10.85 -14.81 -8.02
CA LEU A 60 -9.82 -13.84 -8.37
C LEU A 60 -9.09 -14.37 -9.62
N ARG A 61 -9.50 -14.12 -10.84
CA ARG A 61 -8.89 -14.49 -12.14
C ARG A 61 -7.36 -14.20 -12.19
N LEU A 62 -6.58 -14.86 -11.34
CA LEU A 62 -5.19 -14.53 -11.08
C LEU A 62 -4.29 -15.60 -11.68
N GLU A 63 -3.80 -15.35 -12.88
CA GLU A 63 -2.66 -16.11 -13.41
C GLU A 63 -1.47 -15.93 -12.46
N ASN A 64 -1.07 -17.07 -11.88
CA ASN A 64 -0.07 -17.15 -10.83
C ASN A 64 1.34 -16.95 -11.41
N LYS A 65 1.81 -15.70 -11.45
CA LYS A 65 3.23 -15.34 -11.58
C LYS A 65 3.59 -14.35 -10.50
N SER A 66 3.52 -14.76 -9.24
CA SER A 66 3.91 -13.91 -8.14
C SER A 66 5.02 -14.56 -7.34
N THR A 67 6.19 -13.96 -7.37
CA THR A 67 7.17 -14.08 -6.31
C THR A 67 6.56 -13.45 -5.07
N VAL A 68 6.16 -14.29 -4.15
CA VAL A 68 5.58 -13.91 -2.86
C VAL A 68 6.58 -13.03 -2.10
N TRP A 69 6.10 -11.97 -1.50
CA TRP A 69 6.85 -11.16 -0.54
C TRP A 69 7.00 -11.93 0.78
N GLU A 70 7.69 -13.07 0.71
CA GLU A 70 7.96 -13.94 1.86
C GLU A 70 8.98 -13.32 2.80
N ASP A 71 9.81 -12.40 2.27
CA ASP A 71 10.81 -11.67 3.03
C ASP A 71 10.29 -10.28 3.41
N ALA A 72 10.06 -10.07 4.70
CA ALA A 72 9.63 -8.78 5.25
C ALA A 72 10.62 -7.65 4.93
N ALA A 73 11.92 -7.94 4.91
CA ALA A 73 12.97 -6.96 4.58
C ALA A 73 12.86 -6.52 3.11
N LYS A 74 12.61 -7.47 2.21
CA LYS A 74 12.38 -7.17 0.80
C LYS A 74 11.13 -6.31 0.61
N ARG A 75 10.03 -6.60 1.31
CA ARG A 75 8.81 -5.79 1.27
C ARG A 75 9.07 -4.35 1.68
N VAL A 76 9.80 -4.13 2.78
CA VAL A 76 10.18 -2.79 3.25
C VAL A 76 11.00 -2.05 2.20
N SER A 77 12.00 -2.73 1.58
CA SER A 77 12.83 -2.15 0.53
C SER A 77 11.99 -1.74 -0.68
N ASP A 78 11.16 -2.63 -1.20
CA ASP A 78 10.35 -2.38 -2.40
C ASP A 78 9.33 -1.24 -2.18
N ILE A 79 8.74 -1.14 -0.98
CA ILE A 79 7.84 -0.04 -0.62
C ILE A 79 8.62 1.28 -0.53
N ARG A 80 9.83 1.27 0.05
CA ARG A 80 10.72 2.44 0.11
C ARG A 80 11.06 2.93 -1.30
N ASP A 81 11.45 2.02 -2.19
CA ASP A 81 11.80 2.32 -3.57
C ASP A 81 10.60 2.86 -4.35
N PHE A 82 9.41 2.30 -4.13
CA PHE A 82 8.17 2.81 -4.69
C PHE A 82 7.91 4.26 -4.28
N TYR A 83 8.02 4.59 -3.00
CA TYR A 83 7.82 5.97 -2.54
C TYR A 83 8.92 6.91 -3.01
N GLY A 84 10.15 6.43 -3.15
CA GLY A 84 11.25 7.19 -3.76
C GLY A 84 10.94 7.57 -5.20
N ARG A 85 10.52 6.61 -6.02
CA ARG A 85 10.12 6.83 -7.42
C ARG A 85 8.94 7.78 -7.55
N LEU A 86 7.94 7.70 -6.67
CA LEU A 86 6.82 8.65 -6.69
C LEU A 86 7.28 10.10 -6.55
N VAL A 87 8.29 10.38 -5.70
CA VAL A 87 8.86 11.73 -5.58
C VAL A 87 9.50 12.18 -6.90
N GLU A 88 10.25 11.28 -7.55
CA GLU A 88 10.93 11.57 -8.82
C GLU A 88 9.92 11.79 -9.95
N ASP A 89 8.90 10.92 -10.06
CA ASP A 89 7.84 11.02 -11.06
C ASP A 89 7.04 12.34 -10.91
N TYR A 90 6.68 12.70 -9.68
CA TYR A 90 6.02 13.99 -9.44
C TYR A 90 6.95 15.18 -9.72
N ALA A 91 8.24 15.06 -9.40
CA ALA A 91 9.20 16.12 -9.70
C ALA A 91 9.41 16.33 -11.22
N ALA A 92 9.21 15.28 -12.02
CA ALA A 92 9.30 15.37 -13.48
C ALA A 92 8.10 16.08 -14.13
N VAL A 93 6.91 16.08 -13.48
CA VAL A 93 5.67 16.61 -14.08
C VAL A 93 5.14 17.86 -13.39
N LEU A 94 5.52 18.13 -12.14
CA LEU A 94 5.05 19.29 -11.39
C LEU A 94 6.04 20.47 -11.47
N SER A 95 5.49 21.69 -11.41
CA SER A 95 6.25 22.92 -11.70
C SER A 95 7.24 23.35 -10.60
N GLY A 96 7.34 22.62 -9.49
CA GLY A 96 8.28 22.99 -8.43
C GLY A 96 8.24 22.10 -7.20
N GLU A 97 9.28 22.24 -6.38
CA GLU A 97 9.49 21.48 -5.14
C GLU A 97 8.28 21.56 -4.18
N ARG A 98 7.64 22.73 -4.11
CA ARG A 98 6.48 22.96 -3.25
C ARG A 98 5.29 22.08 -3.63
N ASP A 99 5.03 21.93 -4.92
CA ASP A 99 3.89 21.16 -5.42
C ASP A 99 4.13 19.66 -5.23
N VAL A 100 5.35 19.19 -5.48
CA VAL A 100 5.79 17.83 -5.17
C VAL A 100 5.59 17.54 -3.68
N LEU A 101 6.08 18.44 -2.83
CA LEU A 101 5.97 18.30 -1.38
C LEU A 101 4.51 18.26 -0.90
N PHE A 102 3.64 19.09 -1.49
CA PHE A 102 2.21 19.08 -1.19
C PHE A 102 1.58 17.73 -1.52
N LYS A 103 1.82 17.20 -2.73
CA LYS A 103 1.33 15.89 -3.17
C LYS A 103 1.84 14.75 -2.28
N MET A 104 3.11 14.74 -1.98
CA MET A 104 3.68 13.70 -1.12
C MET A 104 3.11 13.73 0.30
N LYS A 105 2.88 14.92 0.87
CA LYS A 105 2.24 15.06 2.19
C LYS A 105 0.79 14.56 2.20
N GLU A 106 0.06 14.80 1.12
CA GLU A 106 -1.30 14.28 0.93
C GLU A 106 -1.30 12.73 0.95
N LEU A 107 -0.40 12.11 0.19
CA LEU A 107 -0.25 10.66 0.15
C LEU A 107 0.10 10.06 1.52
N TRP A 108 0.99 10.70 2.27
CA TRP A 108 1.40 10.22 3.60
C TRP A 108 0.28 10.22 4.64
N SER A 109 -0.83 10.90 4.40
CA SER A 109 -2.03 10.78 5.25
C SER A 109 -2.62 9.35 5.22
N TRP A 110 -2.41 8.64 4.11
CA TRP A 110 -2.82 7.25 3.93
C TRP A 110 -1.67 6.28 4.18
N GLN A 111 -0.53 6.48 3.52
CA GLN A 111 0.65 5.63 3.58
C GLN A 111 1.17 5.44 5.01
N GLY A 112 1.07 6.46 5.84
CA GLY A 112 1.48 6.40 7.25
C GLY A 112 0.74 5.36 8.09
N GLN A 113 -0.44 4.93 7.65
CA GLN A 113 -1.22 3.90 8.34
C GLN A 113 -0.61 2.50 8.24
N LEU A 114 0.28 2.29 7.25
CA LEU A 114 1.02 1.04 7.08
C LEU A 114 2.04 0.79 8.21
N PHE A 115 2.50 1.84 8.90
CA PHE A 115 3.60 1.75 9.86
C PHE A 115 3.11 1.81 11.31
N GLU A 116 3.74 1.05 12.20
CA GLU A 116 3.52 1.15 13.64
C GLU A 116 4.32 2.31 14.23
N GLY A 117 3.73 3.03 15.19
CA GLY A 117 4.41 4.12 15.91
C GLY A 117 4.87 5.28 15.05
N SER A 118 4.23 5.49 13.88
CA SER A 118 4.65 6.45 12.86
C SER A 118 4.33 7.92 13.17
N GLU A 119 3.53 8.22 14.21
CA GLU A 119 2.90 9.53 14.45
C GLU A 119 3.93 10.67 14.54
N LYS A 120 5.06 10.46 15.22
CA LYS A 120 6.12 11.48 15.35
C LYS A 120 6.77 11.82 14.00
N TYR A 121 6.91 10.81 13.12
CA TYR A 121 7.49 10.99 11.78
C TYR A 121 6.50 11.62 10.82
N LEU A 122 5.24 11.20 10.85
CA LEU A 122 4.17 11.82 10.07
C LEU A 122 4.01 13.31 10.41
N LYS A 123 4.22 13.67 11.69
CA LYS A 123 4.25 15.07 12.12
C LYS A 123 5.42 15.85 11.52
N LYS A 124 6.60 15.22 11.40
CA LYS A 124 7.78 15.81 10.74
C LYS A 124 7.53 15.94 9.23
N ILE A 125 7.01 14.88 8.57
CA ILE A 125 6.68 14.90 7.15
C ILE A 125 5.70 16.04 6.84
N ARG A 126 4.62 16.17 7.60
CA ARG A 126 3.64 17.26 7.42
C ARG A 126 4.22 18.66 7.60
N LYS A 127 5.20 18.83 8.50
CA LYS A 127 5.85 20.12 8.79
C LYS A 127 6.99 20.46 7.83
N ALA A 128 7.53 19.50 7.08
CA ALA A 128 8.64 19.73 6.16
C ALA A 128 8.32 20.87 5.17
N GLN A 129 9.25 21.77 4.97
CA GLN A 129 9.15 22.90 4.03
C GLN A 129 10.00 22.69 2.77
N LYS A 130 10.95 21.73 2.83
CA LYS A 130 11.87 21.37 1.74
C LYS A 130 11.82 19.86 1.50
N LEU A 131 12.09 19.44 0.26
CA LEU A 131 12.18 18.00 -0.08
C LEU A 131 13.29 17.29 0.70
N THR A 132 14.38 17.98 1.05
CA THR A 132 15.44 17.41 1.88
C THR A 132 14.96 17.04 3.28
N GLU A 133 14.18 17.92 3.92
CA GLU A 133 13.57 17.65 5.24
C GLU A 133 12.55 16.50 5.14
N TYR A 134 11.74 16.50 4.09
CA TYR A 134 10.78 15.44 3.80
C TYR A 134 11.50 14.09 3.65
N LYS A 135 12.51 14.02 2.76
CA LYS A 135 13.28 12.78 2.53
C LYS A 135 13.95 12.27 3.80
N SER A 136 14.52 13.16 4.62
CA SER A 136 15.08 12.81 5.92
C SER A 136 14.04 12.24 6.88
N ALA A 137 12.86 12.84 6.96
CA ALA A 137 11.78 12.36 7.82
C ALA A 137 11.25 11.00 7.39
N VAL A 138 11.12 10.78 6.07
CA VAL A 138 10.72 9.49 5.48
C VAL A 138 11.78 8.41 5.73
N ALA A 139 13.06 8.72 5.52
CA ALA A 139 14.14 7.78 5.78
C ALA A 139 14.17 7.33 7.27
N ALA A 140 13.99 8.27 8.19
CA ALA A 140 13.90 7.98 9.62
C ALA A 140 12.66 7.13 9.97
N LEU A 141 11.53 7.34 9.30
CA LEU A 141 10.34 6.53 9.47
C LEU A 141 10.60 5.08 9.07
N PHE A 142 11.21 4.85 7.90
CA PHE A 142 11.54 3.49 7.44
C PHE A 142 12.61 2.80 8.28
N ALA A 143 13.48 3.55 8.96
CA ALA A 143 14.50 2.99 9.84
C ALA A 143 13.91 2.55 11.20
N ASP A 144 12.94 3.29 11.73
CA ASP A 144 12.51 3.17 13.11
C ASP A 144 11.13 2.50 13.26
N CYS A 145 10.30 2.50 12.19
CA CYS A 145 8.92 2.03 12.27
C CYS A 145 8.74 0.73 11.49
N PRO A 146 8.34 -0.36 12.13
CA PRO A 146 8.00 -1.58 11.42
C PRO A 146 6.73 -1.42 10.59
N ILE A 147 6.65 -2.14 9.48
CA ILE A 147 5.43 -2.27 8.68
C ILE A 147 4.50 -3.24 9.38
N LYS A 148 3.24 -2.85 9.52
CA LYS A 148 2.18 -3.71 10.07
C LYS A 148 2.00 -4.96 9.22
N ASP A 149 1.92 -6.11 9.86
CA ASP A 149 1.41 -7.32 9.26
C ASP A 149 -0.12 -7.30 9.31
N ALA A 150 -0.72 -6.85 8.22
CA ALA A 150 -2.16 -6.77 8.08
C ALA A 150 -2.69 -7.86 7.13
#